data_9f1f1719f50f8e436d8aa6d077057912
#
_entry.id   9f1f1719f50f8e436d8aa6d077057912
#
_cell.length_a   1.000
_cell.length_b   1.000
_cell.length_c   1.000
_cell.angle_alpha   90.00
_cell.angle_beta   90.00
_cell.angle_gamma   90.00
#
_symmetry.space_group_name_H-M   'P 1'
#
loop_
_entity.id
_entity.type
_entity.pdbx_description
1 polymer ?
#
loop_
_entity_poly.entity_id
_entity_poly.type
_entity_poly.pdbx_seq_one_letter_code
_entity_poly.pdbx_strand_id
1 'polypeptide(L)'
;MPTTHPRLLAMLWIVVFGIGTGAQRALADTPVNSAMIEQLAHDKAEAEAIQVASAVSGRLELEISRVDPRNHLAPCQAAEAFVPPNVRLWGRSRVGVRCTEGARWTVYVPLEVRVYAQVAVAARSISIGQTIAPEDVRISEVELTREAPGLSTDGQELIGRQATRMLLPGSPLRAEYGKSRVVIQSGDPVKVVFVGNGFTVEGDGRAVNGAADGDSVRVQVDSGHVISGTARDGRRVEMR
;
A
#
# COMPACT_ATOMS: atom_id res chain seq x y z
N MET A 1 42.98 -62.14 52.17
CA MET A 1 43.31 -63.51 51.76
C MET A 1 42.35 -63.86 50.61
N PRO A 2 42.77 -64.52 49.57
CA PRO A 2 43.97 -64.32 48.69
C PRO A 2 43.52 -63.87 47.25
N THR A 3 44.34 -63.16 46.66
CA THR A 3 45.11 -63.29 45.38
C THR A 3 44.54 -64.30 44.34
N THR A 4 44.36 -63.82 43.12
CA THR A 4 45.08 -64.38 41.96
C THR A 4 44.83 -63.50 40.68
N HIS A 5 45.90 -62.93 40.10
CA HIS A 5 46.04 -62.66 38.67
C HIS A 5 46.15 -64.03 37.91
N PRO A 6 46.02 -64.16 36.62
CA PRO A 6 46.63 -63.34 35.56
C PRO A 6 45.92 -63.39 34.18
N ARG A 7 46.48 -62.75 33.27
CA ARG A 7 46.81 -63.04 31.87
C ARG A 7 46.37 -62.01 30.84
N LEU A 8 47.40 -61.24 30.44
CA LEU A 8 47.48 -60.48 29.22
C LEU A 8 47.09 -61.34 28.01
N LEU A 9 46.22 -60.79 27.16
CA LEU A 9 46.13 -61.15 25.75
C LEU A 9 46.09 -59.84 24.96
N ALA A 10 47.29 -59.53 24.40
CA ALA A 10 47.47 -58.45 23.45
C ALA A 10 46.72 -58.80 22.16
N MET A 11 45.63 -58.12 21.86
CA MET A 11 44.99 -58.15 20.53
C MET A 11 45.48 -56.96 19.72
N LEU A 12 46.31 -57.26 18.76
CA LEU A 12 46.86 -56.38 17.74
C LEU A 12 45.72 -55.92 16.80
N TRP A 13 45.23 -54.66 16.95
CA TRP A 13 44.29 -54.07 16.03
C TRP A 13 45.09 -53.41 14.87
N ILE A 14 45.02 -54.08 13.72
CA ILE A 14 45.51 -53.50 12.48
C ILE A 14 44.52 -52.41 12.08
N VAL A 15 44.94 -51.16 12.24
CA VAL A 15 44.24 -49.99 11.71
C VAL A 15 44.51 -49.95 10.20
N VAL A 16 43.57 -50.40 9.43
CA VAL A 16 43.55 -50.17 7.97
C VAL A 16 43.15 -48.74 7.73
N PHE A 17 44.14 -47.92 7.43
CA PHE A 17 43.96 -46.54 6.95
C PHE A 17 43.39 -46.62 5.56
N GLY A 18 42.05 -46.64 5.44
CA GLY A 18 41.38 -46.46 4.15
C GLY A 18 41.54 -45.00 3.70
N ILE A 19 42.39 -44.81 2.71
CA ILE A 19 42.50 -43.59 1.95
C ILE A 19 41.20 -43.44 1.17
N GLY A 20 40.20 -42.78 1.82
CA GLY A 20 39.00 -42.34 1.16
C GLY A 20 39.36 -41.18 0.21
N THR A 21 39.53 -41.48 -1.07
CA THR A 21 39.52 -40.47 -2.11
C THR A 21 38.18 -39.76 -2.10
N GLY A 22 38.10 -38.66 -1.35
CA GLY A 22 37.00 -37.75 -1.42
C GLY A 22 36.87 -37.21 -2.83
N ALA A 23 35.96 -37.76 -3.60
CA ALA A 23 35.53 -37.14 -4.84
C ALA A 23 34.95 -35.77 -4.47
N GLN A 24 35.77 -34.73 -4.48
CA GLN A 24 35.31 -33.35 -4.56
C GLN A 24 34.48 -33.26 -5.82
N ARG A 25 33.17 -33.31 -5.69
CA ARG A 25 32.27 -32.83 -6.75
C ARG A 25 32.63 -31.38 -6.96
N ALA A 26 33.42 -31.12 -7.99
CA ALA A 26 33.50 -29.80 -8.58
C ALA A 26 32.06 -29.42 -8.92
N LEU A 27 31.52 -28.42 -8.20
CA LEU A 27 30.31 -27.71 -8.60
C LEU A 27 30.68 -27.16 -9.98
N ALA A 28 30.15 -27.79 -11.04
CA ALA A 28 30.31 -27.31 -12.38
C ALA A 28 29.79 -25.87 -12.39
N ASP A 29 30.66 -24.90 -12.63
CA ASP A 29 30.33 -23.51 -12.92
C ASP A 29 29.42 -23.50 -14.14
N THR A 30 28.13 -23.62 -13.93
CA THR A 30 27.13 -23.52 -14.99
C THR A 30 27.07 -22.06 -15.42
N PRO A 31 27.44 -21.72 -16.65
CA PRO A 31 27.39 -20.32 -17.08
C PRO A 31 25.96 -19.77 -16.97
N VAL A 32 25.87 -18.50 -16.61
CA VAL A 32 24.59 -17.80 -16.50
C VAL A 32 23.82 -17.89 -17.82
N ASN A 33 22.64 -18.45 -17.78
CA ASN A 33 21.74 -18.61 -18.93
C ASN A 33 20.49 -17.74 -18.79
N SER A 34 19.63 -17.70 -19.81
CA SER A 34 18.42 -16.87 -19.83
C SER A 34 17.49 -17.19 -18.66
N ALA A 35 17.31 -18.47 -18.31
CA ALA A 35 16.45 -18.86 -17.19
C ALA A 35 16.99 -18.34 -15.84
N MET A 36 18.32 -18.36 -15.65
CA MET A 36 18.94 -17.82 -14.45
C MET A 36 18.80 -16.29 -14.38
N ILE A 37 18.90 -15.60 -15.52
CA ILE A 37 18.66 -14.15 -15.61
C ILE A 37 17.22 -13.81 -15.21
N GLU A 38 16.24 -14.57 -15.74
CA GLU A 38 14.82 -14.41 -15.41
C GLU A 38 14.58 -14.67 -13.91
N GLN A 39 15.20 -15.71 -13.34
CA GLN A 39 15.09 -16.02 -11.92
C GLN A 39 15.69 -14.91 -11.03
N LEU A 40 16.90 -14.45 -11.34
CA LEU A 40 17.53 -13.34 -10.61
C LEU A 40 16.68 -12.06 -10.66
N ALA A 41 16.09 -11.76 -11.82
CA ALA A 41 15.22 -10.62 -11.98
C ALA A 41 13.92 -10.79 -11.18
N HIS A 42 13.37 -12.01 -11.15
CA HIS A 42 12.18 -12.34 -10.36
C HIS A 42 12.43 -12.12 -8.87
N ASP A 43 13.46 -12.77 -8.33
CA ASP A 43 13.77 -12.73 -6.90
C ASP A 43 14.02 -11.28 -6.43
N LYS A 44 14.74 -10.51 -7.25
CA LYS A 44 14.99 -9.09 -6.96
C LYS A 44 13.72 -8.26 -7.01
N ALA A 45 12.87 -8.47 -8.03
CA ALA A 45 11.60 -7.76 -8.16
C ALA A 45 10.65 -8.10 -7.03
N GLU A 46 10.53 -9.38 -6.67
CA GLU A 46 9.65 -9.86 -5.61
C GLU A 46 10.05 -9.26 -4.26
N ALA A 47 11.34 -9.32 -3.90
CA ALA A 47 11.86 -8.78 -2.64
C ALA A 47 11.54 -7.28 -2.47
N GLU A 48 11.68 -6.49 -3.52
CA GLU A 48 11.40 -5.05 -3.48
C GLU A 48 9.89 -4.76 -3.56
N ALA A 49 9.14 -5.51 -4.37
CA ALA A 49 7.70 -5.29 -4.55
C ALA A 49 6.90 -5.68 -3.30
N ILE A 50 7.34 -6.70 -2.54
CA ILE A 50 6.74 -7.07 -1.25
C ILE A 50 6.75 -5.89 -0.27
N GLN A 51 7.82 -5.10 -0.23
CA GLN A 51 7.89 -3.93 0.65
C GLN A 51 6.81 -2.90 0.28
N VAL A 52 6.60 -2.68 -1.01
CA VAL A 52 5.59 -1.74 -1.51
C VAL A 52 4.18 -2.25 -1.25
N ALA A 53 3.91 -3.55 -1.48
CA ALA A 53 2.62 -4.16 -1.23
C ALA A 53 2.27 -4.17 0.27
N SER A 54 3.26 -4.46 1.14
CA SER A 54 3.08 -4.48 2.60
C SER A 54 2.66 -3.10 3.14
N ALA A 55 3.18 -2.01 2.57
CA ALA A 55 2.84 -0.65 3.00
C ALA A 55 1.35 -0.30 2.82
N VAL A 56 0.65 -1.03 1.94
CA VAL A 56 -0.80 -0.86 1.68
C VAL A 56 -1.62 -2.09 2.10
N SER A 57 -1.02 -3.00 2.88
CA SER A 57 -1.62 -4.30 3.24
C SER A 57 -2.18 -5.04 2.03
N GLY A 58 -1.46 -4.94 0.91
CA GLY A 58 -1.89 -5.41 -0.39
C GLY A 58 -1.35 -6.80 -0.73
N ARG A 59 -2.06 -7.47 -1.64
CA ARG A 59 -1.63 -8.71 -2.29
C ARG A 59 -0.82 -8.37 -3.55
N LEU A 60 0.33 -9.02 -3.70
CA LEU A 60 1.22 -8.86 -4.83
C LEU A 60 0.98 -9.94 -5.89
N GLU A 61 0.95 -9.53 -7.15
CA GLU A 61 1.13 -10.40 -8.31
C GLU A 61 2.29 -9.86 -9.15
N LEU A 62 3.21 -10.73 -9.52
CA LEU A 62 4.40 -10.41 -10.31
C LEU A 62 4.43 -11.27 -11.56
N GLU A 63 4.50 -10.63 -12.72
CA GLU A 63 4.65 -11.29 -14.01
C GLU A 63 5.94 -10.83 -14.67
N ILE A 64 6.85 -11.77 -14.96
CA ILE A 64 8.13 -11.51 -15.59
C ILE A 64 8.07 -11.90 -17.06
N SER A 65 8.50 -11.00 -17.92
CA SER A 65 8.65 -11.29 -19.35
C SER A 65 9.92 -12.11 -19.60
N ARG A 66 9.87 -12.98 -20.60
CA ARG A 66 11.04 -13.75 -21.01
C ARG A 66 12.13 -12.83 -21.56
N VAL A 67 13.38 -13.21 -21.31
CA VAL A 67 14.54 -12.57 -21.96
C VAL A 67 14.50 -12.89 -23.45
N ASP A 68 14.67 -11.87 -24.30
CA ASP A 68 14.70 -12.07 -25.75
C ASP A 68 15.82 -13.03 -26.14
N PRO A 69 15.51 -14.19 -26.76
CA PRO A 69 16.51 -15.16 -27.16
C PRO A 69 17.55 -14.63 -28.16
N ARG A 70 17.25 -13.52 -28.84
CA ARG A 70 18.17 -12.84 -29.76
C ARG A 70 19.26 -12.06 -29.04
N ASN A 71 19.18 -11.90 -27.73
CA ASN A 71 20.27 -11.35 -26.94
C ASN A 71 21.42 -12.36 -26.87
N HIS A 72 22.38 -12.28 -27.80
CA HIS A 72 23.58 -13.09 -27.77
C HIS A 72 24.53 -12.56 -26.68
N LEU A 73 24.28 -12.98 -25.44
CA LEU A 73 25.11 -12.58 -24.30
C LEU A 73 26.39 -13.40 -24.27
N ALA A 74 27.52 -12.73 -24.04
CA ALA A 74 28.80 -13.43 -23.83
C ALA A 74 28.72 -14.28 -22.55
N PRO A 75 29.47 -15.41 -22.49
CA PRO A 75 29.48 -16.26 -21.29
C PRO A 75 29.79 -15.48 -20.02
N CYS A 76 29.01 -15.72 -18.99
CA CYS A 76 29.08 -15.05 -17.68
C CYS A 76 29.12 -16.09 -16.57
N GLN A 77 30.03 -15.92 -15.62
CA GLN A 77 30.19 -16.83 -14.48
C GLN A 77 29.35 -16.39 -13.29
N ALA A 78 29.21 -15.07 -13.07
CA ALA A 78 28.39 -14.52 -12.01
C ALA A 78 27.59 -13.31 -12.51
N ALA A 79 26.33 -13.19 -12.07
CA ALA A 79 25.47 -12.07 -12.40
C ALA A 79 24.70 -11.60 -11.17
N GLU A 80 24.34 -10.33 -11.16
CA GLU A 80 23.49 -9.74 -10.10
C GLU A 80 22.33 -8.96 -10.68
N ALA A 81 21.19 -9.01 -10.00
CA ALA A 81 20.01 -8.22 -10.35
C ALA A 81 19.95 -6.93 -9.53
N PHE A 82 19.48 -5.85 -10.16
CA PHE A 82 19.31 -4.54 -9.54
C PHE A 82 18.07 -3.83 -10.07
N VAL A 83 17.48 -2.99 -9.24
CA VAL A 83 16.45 -2.05 -9.69
C VAL A 83 17.15 -0.80 -10.22
N PRO A 84 16.90 -0.39 -11.48
CA PRO A 84 17.54 0.81 -12.02
C PRO A 84 17.17 2.06 -11.22
N PRO A 85 18.07 3.06 -11.14
CA PRO A 85 17.75 4.34 -10.50
C PRO A 85 16.48 4.95 -11.10
N ASN A 86 15.63 5.54 -10.25
CA ASN A 86 14.36 6.18 -10.61
C ASN A 86 13.29 5.24 -11.22
N VAL A 87 13.48 3.93 -11.15
CA VAL A 87 12.46 2.95 -11.50
C VAL A 87 11.71 2.57 -10.24
N ARG A 88 10.39 2.69 -10.28
CA ARG A 88 9.49 2.18 -9.26
C ARG A 88 8.92 0.84 -9.73
N LEU A 89 8.95 -0.16 -8.86
CA LEU A 89 8.31 -1.45 -9.13
C LEU A 89 6.81 -1.35 -8.88
N TRP A 90 6.09 -0.77 -9.86
CA TRP A 90 4.68 -0.48 -9.81
C TRP A 90 4.09 -0.46 -11.22
N GLY A 91 3.15 -1.36 -11.53
CA GLY A 91 2.67 -1.56 -12.88
C GLY A 91 3.78 -2.09 -13.80
N ARG A 92 3.81 -1.63 -15.04
CA ARG A 92 4.87 -1.99 -15.99
C ARG A 92 6.20 -1.40 -15.57
N SER A 93 7.18 -2.26 -15.39
CA SER A 93 8.49 -1.91 -14.87
C SER A 93 9.58 -2.78 -15.48
N ARG A 94 10.81 -2.71 -14.96
CA ARG A 94 11.95 -3.53 -15.39
C ARG A 94 12.97 -3.67 -14.27
N VAL A 95 13.64 -4.80 -14.26
CA VAL A 95 14.83 -5.07 -13.44
C VAL A 95 16.02 -5.24 -14.35
N GLY A 96 17.16 -4.67 -13.97
CA GLY A 96 18.44 -4.90 -14.64
C GLY A 96 19.12 -6.14 -14.06
N VAL A 97 19.74 -6.93 -14.94
CA VAL A 97 20.67 -8.00 -14.56
C VAL A 97 21.99 -7.72 -15.25
N ARG A 98 23.07 -7.64 -14.50
CA ARG A 98 24.42 -7.38 -15.02
C ARG A 98 25.36 -8.53 -14.70
N CYS A 99 26.19 -8.86 -15.65
CA CYS A 99 27.28 -9.78 -15.42
C CYS A 99 28.39 -9.12 -14.58
N THR A 100 28.81 -9.80 -13.52
CA THR A 100 29.87 -9.34 -12.62
C THR A 100 31.20 -10.05 -12.86
N GLU A 101 31.16 -11.27 -13.42
CA GLU A 101 32.37 -12.05 -13.73
C GLU A 101 32.31 -12.72 -15.12
N GLY A 102 33.35 -12.60 -15.88
CA GLY A 102 33.54 -13.26 -17.19
C GLY A 102 33.14 -12.39 -18.38
N ALA A 103 32.16 -11.49 -18.24
CA ALA A 103 31.71 -10.63 -19.33
C ALA A 103 31.28 -9.25 -18.82
N ARG A 104 31.03 -8.32 -19.74
CA ARG A 104 30.51 -6.97 -19.44
C ARG A 104 29.24 -6.74 -20.24
N TRP A 105 28.12 -7.19 -19.71
CA TRP A 105 26.80 -6.90 -20.27
C TRP A 105 25.79 -6.58 -19.17
N THR A 106 24.78 -5.86 -19.54
CA THR A 106 23.58 -5.60 -18.73
C THR A 106 22.36 -5.83 -19.61
N VAL A 107 21.41 -6.59 -19.12
CA VAL A 107 20.12 -6.83 -19.76
C VAL A 107 19.00 -6.32 -18.84
N TYR A 108 17.95 -5.75 -19.42
CA TYR A 108 16.78 -5.32 -18.68
C TYR A 108 15.65 -6.29 -18.96
N VAL A 109 15.14 -6.89 -17.90
CA VAL A 109 14.01 -7.82 -17.95
C VAL A 109 12.74 -7.05 -17.66
N PRO A 110 11.82 -6.95 -18.63
CA PRO A 110 10.52 -6.31 -18.39
C PRO A 110 9.67 -7.16 -17.46
N LEU A 111 8.87 -6.49 -16.63
CA LEU A 111 7.95 -7.14 -15.71
C LEU A 111 6.71 -6.27 -15.49
N GLU A 112 5.66 -6.89 -14.99
CA GLU A 112 4.45 -6.22 -14.53
C GLU A 112 4.22 -6.54 -13.06
N VAL A 113 4.15 -5.49 -12.24
CA VAL A 113 3.83 -5.56 -10.80
C VAL A 113 2.38 -5.13 -10.62
N ARG A 114 1.53 -6.02 -10.13
CA ARG A 114 0.14 -5.71 -9.76
C ARG A 114 0.00 -5.82 -8.25
N VAL A 115 -0.51 -4.76 -7.65
CA VAL A 115 -0.79 -4.71 -6.21
C VAL A 115 -2.28 -4.53 -6.03
N TYR A 116 -2.91 -5.44 -5.28
CA TYR A 116 -4.33 -5.44 -4.97
C TYR A 116 -4.52 -5.13 -3.50
N ALA A 117 -5.46 -4.26 -3.16
CA ALA A 117 -5.81 -4.01 -1.77
C ALA A 117 -7.32 -3.79 -1.60
N GLN A 118 -7.77 -3.96 -0.37
CA GLN A 118 -9.14 -3.66 0.03
C GLN A 118 -9.32 -2.15 0.14
N VAL A 119 -10.23 -1.59 -0.65
CA VAL A 119 -10.53 -0.17 -0.66
C VAL A 119 -12.04 0.05 -0.75
N ALA A 120 -12.48 1.25 -0.36
CA ALA A 120 -13.86 1.65 -0.51
C ALA A 120 -14.22 1.85 -1.99
N VAL A 121 -15.32 1.25 -2.40
CA VAL A 121 -15.91 1.41 -3.75
C VAL A 121 -17.39 1.77 -3.62
N ALA A 122 -17.95 2.42 -4.64
CA ALA A 122 -19.37 2.65 -4.72
C ALA A 122 -20.13 1.31 -4.82
N ALA A 123 -21.05 1.05 -3.92
CA ALA A 123 -21.89 -0.15 -3.93
C ALA A 123 -22.96 -0.08 -5.04
N ARG A 124 -23.45 1.11 -5.33
CA ARG A 124 -24.45 1.44 -6.35
C ARG A 124 -24.10 2.75 -7.05
N SER A 125 -24.88 3.14 -8.04
CA SER A 125 -24.71 4.43 -8.71
C SER A 125 -25.05 5.58 -7.75
N ILE A 126 -24.16 6.58 -7.65
CA ILE A 126 -24.35 7.78 -6.83
C ILE A 126 -24.32 8.98 -7.77
N SER A 127 -25.40 9.77 -7.76
CA SER A 127 -25.52 10.94 -8.62
C SER A 127 -24.75 12.13 -8.02
N ILE A 128 -24.33 13.06 -8.91
CA ILE A 128 -23.74 14.32 -8.45
C ILE A 128 -24.69 15.06 -7.51
N GLY A 129 -24.18 15.57 -6.40
CA GLY A 129 -24.96 16.26 -5.37
C GLY A 129 -25.73 15.33 -4.42
N GLN A 130 -25.81 14.04 -4.69
CA GLN A 130 -26.41 13.07 -3.79
C GLN A 130 -25.58 12.95 -2.52
N THR A 131 -26.25 12.88 -1.35
CA THR A 131 -25.57 12.57 -0.09
C THR A 131 -25.19 11.10 -0.06
N ILE A 132 -23.93 10.82 0.20
CA ILE A 132 -23.37 9.47 0.30
C ILE A 132 -23.80 8.86 1.62
N ALA A 133 -24.54 7.77 1.56
CA ALA A 133 -25.00 7.03 2.73
C ALA A 133 -24.10 5.80 3.00
N PRO A 134 -24.11 5.22 4.20
CA PRO A 134 -23.30 4.04 4.51
C PRO A 134 -23.53 2.88 3.55
N GLU A 135 -24.78 2.66 3.09
CA GLU A 135 -25.15 1.62 2.12
C GLU A 135 -24.66 1.89 0.70
N ASP A 136 -24.20 3.09 0.40
CA ASP A 136 -23.59 3.45 -0.88
C ASP A 136 -22.12 3.02 -0.99
N VAL A 137 -21.53 2.63 0.14
CA VAL A 137 -20.10 2.28 0.25
C VAL A 137 -19.95 0.80 0.57
N ARG A 138 -19.05 0.13 -0.11
CA ARG A 138 -18.62 -1.23 0.22
C ARG A 138 -17.10 -1.36 0.05
N ILE A 139 -16.50 -2.29 0.76
CA ILE A 139 -15.10 -2.63 0.59
C ILE A 139 -14.96 -3.69 -0.51
N SER A 140 -13.98 -3.53 -1.37
CA SER A 140 -13.68 -4.47 -2.46
C SER A 140 -12.20 -4.47 -2.78
N GLU A 141 -11.70 -5.60 -3.25
CA GLU A 141 -10.34 -5.68 -3.77
C GLU A 141 -10.23 -4.95 -5.10
N VAL A 142 -9.24 -4.05 -5.20
CA VAL A 142 -8.97 -3.25 -6.39
C VAL A 142 -7.49 -3.28 -6.71
N GLU A 143 -7.15 -3.31 -8.01
CA GLU A 143 -5.77 -3.21 -8.49
C GLU A 143 -5.27 -1.77 -8.38
N LEU A 144 -4.47 -1.50 -7.35
CA LEU A 144 -3.96 -0.15 -7.06
C LEU A 144 -3.00 0.37 -8.14
N THR A 145 -2.33 -0.53 -8.86
CA THR A 145 -1.32 -0.16 -9.86
C THR A 145 -1.90 0.54 -11.10
N ARG A 146 -3.21 0.42 -11.31
CA ARG A 146 -3.96 1.12 -12.37
C ARG A 146 -4.65 2.37 -11.89
N GLU A 147 -4.65 2.60 -10.58
CA GLU A 147 -5.37 3.70 -9.97
C GLU A 147 -4.41 4.86 -9.63
N ALA A 148 -4.91 6.09 -9.71
CA ALA A 148 -4.19 7.23 -9.18
C ALA A 148 -4.15 7.16 -7.63
N PRO A 149 -3.14 7.75 -6.97
CA PRO A 149 -3.06 7.78 -5.50
C PRO A 149 -4.28 8.44 -4.85
N GLY A 150 -4.51 8.15 -3.56
CA GLY A 150 -5.56 8.80 -2.77
C GLY A 150 -6.89 8.06 -2.73
N LEU A 151 -6.88 6.73 -2.93
CA LEU A 151 -8.06 5.91 -2.69
C LEU A 151 -8.39 5.88 -1.19
N SER A 152 -9.68 5.92 -0.89
CA SER A 152 -10.18 5.73 0.46
C SER A 152 -10.14 4.26 0.85
N THR A 153 -9.65 3.95 2.03
CA THR A 153 -9.57 2.56 2.52
C THR A 153 -10.91 2.06 3.03
N ASP A 154 -11.68 2.88 3.73
CA ASP A 154 -12.95 2.51 4.35
C ASP A 154 -14.15 3.38 3.94
N GLY A 155 -13.91 4.51 3.29
CA GLY A 155 -14.95 5.43 2.82
C GLY A 155 -15.65 6.24 3.90
N GLN A 156 -15.26 6.11 5.17
CA GLN A 156 -15.94 6.76 6.29
C GLN A 156 -15.95 8.29 6.16
N GLU A 157 -14.86 8.86 5.63
CA GLU A 157 -14.74 10.29 5.39
C GLU A 157 -15.71 10.84 4.34
N LEU A 158 -16.34 9.96 3.55
CA LEU A 158 -17.31 10.34 2.51
C LEU A 158 -18.76 10.27 2.99
N ILE A 159 -19.04 9.51 4.03
CA ILE A 159 -20.40 9.35 4.55
C ILE A 159 -20.94 10.67 5.04
N GLY A 160 -22.16 11.03 4.64
CA GLY A 160 -22.81 12.29 4.93
C GLY A 160 -22.39 13.45 4.00
N ARG A 161 -21.35 13.29 3.18
CA ARG A 161 -20.93 14.29 2.19
C ARG A 161 -21.73 14.17 0.90
N GLN A 162 -21.77 15.23 0.12
CA GLN A 162 -22.38 15.24 -1.21
C GLN A 162 -21.36 14.85 -2.26
N ALA A 163 -21.74 13.92 -3.15
CA ALA A 163 -20.90 13.50 -4.27
C ALA A 163 -20.62 14.70 -5.20
N THR A 164 -19.36 14.91 -5.52
CA THR A 164 -18.90 15.98 -6.43
C THR A 164 -19.00 15.58 -7.91
N ARG A 165 -19.18 14.28 -8.16
CA ARG A 165 -19.31 13.68 -9.49
C ARG A 165 -20.21 12.45 -9.44
N MET A 166 -20.63 11.96 -10.62
CA MET A 166 -21.29 10.66 -10.73
C MET A 166 -20.28 9.55 -10.41
N LEU A 167 -20.67 8.60 -9.56
CA LEU A 167 -19.89 7.42 -9.20
C LEU A 167 -20.68 6.19 -9.65
N LEU A 168 -20.04 5.34 -10.44
CA LEU A 168 -20.65 4.10 -10.94
C LEU A 168 -20.42 2.95 -9.95
N PRO A 169 -21.26 1.92 -9.92
CA PRO A 169 -21.05 0.75 -9.09
C PRO A 169 -19.66 0.15 -9.33
N GLY A 170 -18.92 -0.16 -8.26
CA GLY A 170 -17.56 -0.68 -8.31
C GLY A 170 -16.46 0.37 -8.52
N SER A 171 -16.80 1.65 -8.75
CA SER A 171 -15.79 2.71 -8.85
C SER A 171 -15.10 2.93 -7.51
N PRO A 172 -13.76 2.92 -7.45
CA PRO A 172 -13.02 3.25 -6.24
C PRO A 172 -13.31 4.67 -5.76
N LEU A 173 -13.46 4.81 -4.46
CA LEU A 173 -13.80 6.09 -3.83
C LEU A 173 -12.52 6.84 -3.41
N ARG A 174 -12.61 8.19 -3.42
CA ARG A 174 -11.54 9.11 -3.02
C ARG A 174 -12.12 10.20 -2.14
N ALA A 175 -11.38 10.69 -1.18
CA ALA A 175 -11.81 11.76 -0.29
C ALA A 175 -12.33 13.02 -1.05
N GLU A 176 -11.73 13.33 -2.20
CA GLU A 176 -12.09 14.46 -3.07
C GLU A 176 -13.44 14.30 -3.79
N TYR A 177 -14.00 13.08 -3.81
CA TYR A 177 -15.32 12.82 -4.41
C TYR A 177 -16.48 13.23 -3.50
N GLY A 178 -16.21 13.58 -2.25
CA GLY A 178 -17.18 14.10 -1.31
C GLY A 178 -16.89 15.53 -0.88
N LYS A 179 -17.88 16.41 -0.98
CA LYS A 179 -17.83 17.76 -0.39
C LYS A 179 -18.78 17.86 0.78
N SER A 180 -18.39 18.60 1.80
CA SER A 180 -19.29 18.88 2.93
C SER A 180 -20.52 19.64 2.44
N ARG A 181 -21.69 19.28 2.97
CA ARG A 181 -22.93 19.95 2.64
C ARG A 181 -22.96 21.31 3.33
N VAL A 182 -23.19 22.36 2.54
CA VAL A 182 -23.42 23.69 3.09
C VAL A 182 -24.73 23.68 3.85
N VAL A 183 -24.67 23.95 5.16
CA VAL A 183 -25.82 23.91 6.07
C VAL A 183 -26.27 25.30 6.53
N ILE A 184 -25.38 26.30 6.40
CA ILE A 184 -25.62 27.70 6.70
C ILE A 184 -25.15 28.57 5.56
N GLN A 185 -26.00 29.47 5.09
CA GLN A 185 -25.61 30.48 4.09
C GLN A 185 -25.39 31.84 4.77
N SER A 186 -24.60 32.71 4.13
CA SER A 186 -24.48 34.09 4.61
C SER A 186 -25.83 34.78 4.63
N GLY A 187 -26.16 35.44 5.77
CA GLY A 187 -27.45 36.08 6.01
C GLY A 187 -28.51 35.18 6.60
N ASP A 188 -28.29 33.86 6.71
CA ASP A 188 -29.27 32.96 7.35
C ASP A 188 -29.49 33.30 8.82
N PRO A 189 -30.75 33.21 9.31
CA PRO A 189 -31.02 33.15 10.72
C PRO A 189 -30.55 31.81 11.28
N VAL A 190 -29.80 31.85 12.38
CA VAL A 190 -29.22 30.69 13.01
C VAL A 190 -29.49 30.66 14.52
N LYS A 191 -29.61 29.45 15.04
CA LYS A 191 -29.64 29.21 16.50
C LYS A 191 -28.24 29.02 17.01
N VAL A 192 -27.77 29.87 17.89
CA VAL A 192 -26.49 29.74 18.57
C VAL A 192 -26.68 28.95 19.85
N VAL A 193 -25.94 27.88 20.02
CA VAL A 193 -26.02 26.99 21.17
C VAL A 193 -24.68 26.98 21.87
N PHE A 194 -24.63 27.47 23.09
CA PHE A 194 -23.45 27.36 23.94
C PHE A 194 -23.63 26.20 24.92
N VAL A 195 -22.70 25.24 24.88
CA VAL A 195 -22.72 24.09 25.78
C VAL A 195 -21.60 24.27 26.82
N GLY A 196 -22.00 24.53 28.07
CA GLY A 196 -21.10 24.60 29.21
C GLY A 196 -21.22 23.38 30.12
N ASN A 197 -20.45 23.37 31.22
CA ASN A 197 -20.49 22.29 32.21
C ASN A 197 -21.84 22.30 32.95
N GLY A 198 -22.78 21.46 32.49
CA GLY A 198 -24.09 21.29 33.14
C GLY A 198 -25.16 22.29 32.73
N PHE A 199 -24.94 23.17 31.78
CA PHE A 199 -25.94 24.09 31.24
C PHE A 199 -25.81 24.25 29.73
N THR A 200 -26.93 24.59 29.09
CA THR A 200 -26.97 24.96 27.66
C THR A 200 -27.69 26.31 27.57
N VAL A 201 -27.09 27.22 26.81
CA VAL A 201 -27.68 28.52 26.49
C VAL A 201 -27.97 28.59 25.01
N GLU A 202 -29.18 28.97 24.65
CA GLU A 202 -29.54 29.18 23.24
C GLU A 202 -29.84 30.67 23.00
N GLY A 203 -29.42 31.12 21.83
CA GLY A 203 -29.66 32.48 21.37
C GLY A 203 -29.93 32.51 19.87
N ASP A 204 -30.40 33.63 19.39
CA ASP A 204 -30.61 33.87 17.96
C ASP A 204 -29.46 34.73 17.39
N GLY A 205 -29.19 34.53 16.13
CA GLY A 205 -28.18 35.32 15.43
C GLY A 205 -28.35 35.23 13.92
N ARG A 206 -27.51 35.95 13.21
CA ARG A 206 -27.47 35.91 11.76
C ARG A 206 -26.06 35.56 11.28
N ALA A 207 -25.96 34.56 10.39
CA ALA A 207 -24.69 34.14 9.83
C ALA A 207 -24.05 35.23 8.96
N VAL A 208 -22.79 35.56 9.23
CA VAL A 208 -22.01 36.54 8.49
C VAL A 208 -21.39 35.92 7.24
N ASN A 209 -21.03 34.63 7.30
CA ASN A 209 -20.53 33.85 6.18
C ASN A 209 -21.26 32.50 6.08
N GLY A 210 -21.20 31.88 4.90
CA GLY A 210 -21.67 30.51 4.72
C GLY A 210 -20.69 29.51 5.33
N ALA A 211 -21.22 28.35 5.76
CA ALA A 211 -20.42 27.25 6.30
C ALA A 211 -21.07 25.89 5.98
N ALA A 212 -20.21 24.89 5.78
CA ALA A 212 -20.65 23.51 5.74
C ALA A 212 -20.72 22.91 7.14
N ASP A 213 -21.35 21.75 7.27
CA ASP A 213 -21.44 21.03 8.55
C ASP A 213 -20.04 20.74 9.11
N GLY A 214 -19.79 21.14 10.36
CA GLY A 214 -18.49 21.05 11.00
C GLY A 214 -17.55 22.23 10.77
N ASP A 215 -17.83 23.12 9.84
CA ASP A 215 -16.98 24.28 9.54
C ASP A 215 -17.21 25.43 10.53
N SER A 216 -16.22 26.32 10.61
CA SER A 216 -16.34 27.55 11.40
C SER A 216 -17.25 28.56 10.70
N VAL A 217 -18.21 29.10 11.45
CA VAL A 217 -19.13 30.15 11.02
C VAL A 217 -19.07 31.34 11.96
N ARG A 218 -19.10 32.54 11.40
CA ARG A 218 -19.26 33.79 12.16
C ARG A 218 -20.73 34.18 12.22
N VAL A 219 -21.20 34.52 13.40
CA VAL A 219 -22.58 34.86 13.65
C VAL A 219 -22.64 36.21 14.33
N GLN A 220 -23.46 37.12 13.83
CA GLN A 220 -23.80 38.35 14.47
C GLN A 220 -25.02 38.07 15.36
N VAL A 221 -24.88 38.26 16.67
CA VAL A 221 -25.94 38.13 17.66
C VAL A 221 -26.70 39.47 17.83
N ASP A 222 -27.87 39.45 18.47
CA ASP A 222 -28.73 40.60 18.62
C ASP A 222 -28.04 41.80 19.30
N SER A 223 -27.06 41.58 20.15
CA SER A 223 -26.26 42.63 20.76
C SER A 223 -25.29 43.34 19.76
N GLY A 224 -25.27 42.93 18.49
CA GLY A 224 -24.39 43.45 17.45
C GLY A 224 -22.99 42.87 17.44
N HIS A 225 -22.62 42.06 18.45
CA HIS A 225 -21.32 41.39 18.45
C HIS A 225 -21.24 40.24 17.46
N VAL A 226 -20.05 40.03 16.89
CA VAL A 226 -19.78 38.89 16.02
C VAL A 226 -19.03 37.83 16.83
N ILE A 227 -19.59 36.65 16.88
CA ILE A 227 -19.02 35.48 17.55
C ILE A 227 -18.73 34.38 16.53
N SER A 228 -17.83 33.44 16.84
CA SER A 228 -17.48 32.31 15.97
C SER A 228 -17.87 31.00 16.64
N GLY A 229 -18.46 30.11 15.89
CA GLY A 229 -18.83 28.77 16.34
C GLY A 229 -18.71 27.74 15.23
N THR A 230 -19.12 26.52 15.50
CA THR A 230 -19.13 25.41 14.53
C THR A 230 -20.54 25.25 13.96
N ALA A 231 -20.66 25.31 12.64
CA ALA A 231 -21.93 25.09 11.93
C ALA A 231 -22.38 23.63 12.08
N ARG A 232 -23.71 23.47 12.30
CA ARG A 232 -24.36 22.16 12.36
C ARG A 232 -25.62 22.17 11.51
N ASP A 233 -26.07 20.96 11.18
CA ASP A 233 -27.32 20.80 10.44
C ASP A 233 -28.51 21.47 11.22
N GLY A 234 -29.54 21.88 10.48
CA GLY A 234 -30.66 22.59 11.04
C GLY A 234 -30.37 24.05 11.38
N ARG A 235 -29.38 24.70 10.76
CA ARG A 235 -28.98 26.10 11.01
C ARG A 235 -28.57 26.37 12.45
N ARG A 236 -27.92 25.43 13.09
CA ARG A 236 -27.40 25.54 14.46
C ARG A 236 -25.91 25.89 14.41
N VAL A 237 -25.49 26.69 15.38
CA VAL A 237 -24.09 27.05 15.58
C VAL A 237 -23.70 26.70 17.01
N GLU A 238 -22.81 25.74 17.14
CA GLU A 238 -22.30 25.30 18.44
C GLU A 238 -21.09 26.11 18.86
N MET A 239 -21.07 26.57 20.06
CA MET A 239 -19.96 27.25 20.72
C MET A 239 -19.49 26.40 21.90
N ARG A 240 -18.21 26.39 22.13
CA ARG A 240 -17.57 25.74 23.30
C ARG A 240 -16.80 26.73 24.11
#